data_1e1e47426415dedcbe9d31e22cc917ea
#
_entry.id   1e1e47426415dedcbe9d31e22cc917ea
#
_cell.length_a   1.000
_cell.length_b   1.000
_cell.length_c   1.000
_cell.angle_alpha   90.00
_cell.angle_beta   90.00
_cell.angle_gamma   90.00
#
_symmetry.space_group_name_H-M   'P 1'
#
loop_
_entity.id
_entity.type
_entity.pdbx_description
1 polymer ?
#
loop_
_entity_poly.entity_id
_entity_poly.type
_entity_poly.pdbx_seq_one_letter_code
_entity_poly.pdbx_strand_id
1 'polypeptide(L)'
;MHYIIHCLDKPGALPTRLAVYDQHRAYLAAPSVRIVIAGPLVGDDNETMIGSCFLVEADSKAAAIAFNRGDPFHAAGVWERVDIHPFLKRMDNRS
;
A
#
# COMPACT_ATOMS: atom_id res chain seq x y z
N MET A 1 -16.80 3.67 -1.32
CA MET A 1 -16.33 3.41 0.05
C MET A 1 -14.81 3.48 0.10
N HIS A 2 -14.28 4.09 1.13
CA HIS A 2 -12.84 4.14 1.34
C HIS A 2 -12.35 2.92 2.11
N TYR A 3 -11.12 2.50 1.82
CA TYR A 3 -10.44 1.42 2.53
C TYR A 3 -9.03 1.86 2.83
N ILE A 4 -8.57 1.55 4.05
CA ILE A 4 -7.17 1.72 4.41
C ILE A 4 -6.47 0.38 4.25
N ILE A 5 -5.29 0.41 3.62
CA ILE A 5 -4.46 -0.77 3.41
C ILE A 5 -3.13 -0.47 4.09
N HIS A 6 -2.83 -1.23 5.14
CA HIS A 6 -1.65 -1.03 5.96
C HIS A 6 -0.77 -2.27 5.86
N CYS A 7 0.45 -2.10 5.36
CA CYS A 7 1.35 -3.21 5.08
C CYS A 7 2.67 -3.01 5.82
N LEU A 8 3.09 -4.02 6.57
CA LEU A 8 4.39 -4.02 7.21
C LEU A 8 5.31 -5.03 6.51
N ASP A 9 6.54 -4.62 6.25
CA ASP A 9 7.53 -5.44 5.58
C ASP A 9 8.06 -6.55 6.48
N LYS A 10 8.47 -7.65 5.85
CA LYS A 10 9.24 -8.68 6.55
C LYS A 10 10.58 -8.09 7.01
N PRO A 11 11.13 -8.57 8.14
CA PRO A 11 12.49 -8.21 8.53
C PRO A 11 13.46 -8.51 7.38
N GLY A 12 14.33 -7.55 7.06
CA GLY A 12 15.30 -7.69 5.99
C GLY A 12 14.75 -7.56 4.58
N ALA A 13 13.53 -7.08 4.40
CA ALA A 13 12.90 -6.99 3.08
C ALA A 13 13.34 -5.76 2.27
N LEU A 14 14.07 -4.82 2.84
CA LEU A 14 14.43 -3.59 2.13
C LEU A 14 15.13 -3.84 0.79
N PRO A 15 16.14 -4.73 0.68
CA PRO A 15 16.74 -5.00 -0.62
C PRO A 15 15.73 -5.51 -1.66
N THR A 16 14.79 -6.36 -1.26
CA THR A 16 13.75 -6.87 -2.15
C THR A 16 12.79 -5.77 -2.56
N ARG A 17 12.39 -4.91 -1.61
CA ARG A 17 11.54 -3.75 -1.89
C ARG A 17 12.18 -2.85 -2.94
N LEU A 18 13.47 -2.55 -2.78
CA LEU A 18 14.18 -1.69 -3.72
C LEU A 18 14.34 -2.36 -5.09
N ALA A 19 14.56 -3.67 -5.12
CA ALA A 19 14.71 -4.41 -6.38
C ALA A 19 13.46 -4.43 -7.25
N VAL A 20 12.25 -4.42 -6.64
CA VAL A 20 10.98 -4.44 -7.38
C VAL A 20 10.25 -3.10 -7.34
N TYR A 21 10.91 -2.05 -6.89
CA TYR A 21 10.29 -0.74 -6.70
C TYR A 21 9.71 -0.16 -7.99
N ASP A 22 10.43 -0.26 -9.10
CA ASP A 22 9.95 0.27 -10.38
C ASP A 22 8.70 -0.45 -10.87
N GLN A 23 8.63 -1.77 -10.67
CA GLN A 23 7.45 -2.56 -11.00
C GLN A 23 6.25 -2.16 -10.14
N HIS A 24 6.46 -1.93 -8.84
CA HIS A 24 5.44 -1.45 -7.93
C HIS A 24 4.91 -0.08 -8.39
N ARG A 25 5.79 0.86 -8.73
CA ARG A 25 5.38 2.18 -9.21
C ARG A 25 4.57 2.10 -10.50
N ALA A 26 4.98 1.23 -11.43
CA ALA A 26 4.25 1.02 -12.67
C ALA A 26 2.85 0.46 -12.40
N TYR A 27 2.73 -0.44 -11.45
CA TYR A 27 1.44 -0.99 -11.04
C TYR A 27 0.52 0.10 -10.47
N LEU A 28 1.05 0.97 -9.62
CA LEU A 28 0.28 2.07 -9.02
C LEU A 28 -0.09 3.16 -10.03
N ALA A 29 0.61 3.26 -11.16
CA ALA A 29 0.31 4.25 -12.18
C ALA A 29 -0.96 3.92 -12.98
N ALA A 30 -1.40 2.64 -12.97
CA ALA A 30 -2.62 2.21 -13.65
C ALA A 30 -3.43 1.29 -12.70
N PRO A 31 -3.92 1.81 -11.58
CA PRO A 31 -4.53 0.99 -10.53
C PRO A 31 -5.94 0.55 -10.93
N SER A 32 -6.35 -0.60 -10.36
CA SER A 32 -7.73 -1.11 -10.51
C SER A 32 -8.73 -0.43 -9.57
N VAL A 33 -8.24 0.37 -8.64
CA VAL A 33 -9.04 1.17 -7.70
C VAL A 33 -8.53 2.61 -7.74
N ARG A 34 -9.30 3.56 -7.20
CA ARG A 34 -8.83 4.93 -7.08
C ARG A 34 -7.93 5.07 -5.86
N ILE A 35 -6.66 5.35 -6.09
CA ILE A 35 -5.74 5.66 -4.99
C ILE A 35 -5.93 7.12 -4.61
N VAL A 36 -6.36 7.36 -3.38
CA VAL A 36 -6.57 8.72 -2.87
C VAL A 36 -5.23 9.30 -2.39
N ILE A 37 -4.53 8.54 -1.58
CA ILE A 37 -3.20 8.89 -1.11
C ILE A 37 -2.46 7.58 -0.78
N ALA A 38 -1.17 7.54 -1.05
CA ALA A 38 -0.36 6.37 -0.77
C ALA A 38 1.09 6.76 -0.56
N GLY A 39 1.81 5.94 0.20
CA GLY A 39 3.24 6.14 0.40
C GLY A 39 3.82 5.05 1.27
N PRO A 40 5.15 4.99 1.35
CA PRO A 40 5.81 4.07 2.25
C PRO A 40 5.66 4.48 3.71
N LEU A 41 5.58 3.50 4.59
CA LEU A 41 5.82 3.72 6.01
C LEU A 41 7.33 3.72 6.23
N VAL A 42 7.79 4.60 7.09
CA VAL A 42 9.23 4.70 7.39
C VAL A 42 9.45 4.53 8.89
N GLY A 43 10.68 4.19 9.25
CA GLY A 43 11.08 4.10 10.65
C GLY A 43 11.16 5.48 11.31
N ASP A 44 11.55 5.50 12.57
CA ASP A 44 11.68 6.74 13.34
C ASP A 44 12.78 7.66 12.80
N ASP A 45 13.65 7.15 11.91
CA ASP A 45 14.62 7.95 11.18
C ASP A 45 14.00 8.82 10.08
N ASN A 46 12.69 8.66 9.83
CA ASN A 46 11.93 9.34 8.79
C ASN A 46 12.42 9.04 7.37
N GLU A 47 13.14 7.96 7.16
CA GLU A 47 13.80 7.67 5.88
C GLU A 47 13.71 6.21 5.48
N THR A 48 14.05 5.26 6.37
CA THR A 48 14.10 3.84 6.02
C THR A 48 12.70 3.26 5.85
N MET A 49 12.40 2.76 4.66
CA MET A 49 11.10 2.17 4.36
C MET A 49 10.92 0.84 5.09
N ILE A 50 9.81 0.71 5.81
CA ILE A 50 9.45 -0.47 6.59
C ILE A 50 8.06 -1.01 6.25
N GLY A 51 7.37 -0.38 5.32
CA GLY A 51 6.03 -0.78 4.96
C GLY A 51 5.42 0.11 3.89
N SER A 52 4.13 -0.05 3.67
CA SER A 52 3.34 0.73 2.72
C SER A 52 1.97 1.02 3.32
N CYS A 53 1.41 2.18 3.00
CA CYS A 53 0.06 2.52 3.40
C CYS A 53 -0.68 3.16 2.23
N PHE A 54 -1.93 2.76 2.03
CA PHE A 54 -2.77 3.27 0.96
C PHE A 54 -4.12 3.64 1.53
N LEU A 55 -4.64 4.78 1.12
CA LEU A 55 -6.06 5.08 1.24
C LEU A 55 -6.64 4.99 -0.17
N VAL A 56 -7.56 4.05 -0.38
CA VAL A 56 -8.15 3.82 -1.69
C VAL A 56 -9.67 3.96 -1.62
N GLU A 57 -10.26 4.26 -2.77
CA GLU A 57 -11.70 4.23 -2.96
C GLU A 57 -12.02 3.07 -3.89
N ALA A 58 -12.90 2.17 -3.46
CA ALA A 58 -13.23 0.95 -4.20
C ALA A 58 -14.70 0.60 -4.01
N ASP A 59 -15.25 -0.18 -4.94
CA ASP A 59 -16.65 -0.60 -4.89
C ASP A 59 -16.93 -1.61 -3.76
N SER A 60 -15.90 -2.35 -3.35
CA SER A 60 -16.04 -3.37 -2.31
C SER A 60 -14.69 -3.62 -1.63
N LYS A 61 -14.75 -4.25 -0.45
CA LYS A 61 -13.54 -4.71 0.23
C LYS A 61 -12.78 -5.72 -0.62
N ALA A 62 -13.51 -6.60 -1.33
CA ALA A 62 -12.90 -7.58 -2.22
C ALA A 62 -12.07 -6.90 -3.32
N ALA A 63 -12.53 -5.78 -3.86
CA ALA A 63 -11.77 -5.00 -4.85
C ALA A 63 -10.49 -4.41 -4.25
N ALA A 64 -10.55 -3.92 -3.02
CA ALA A 64 -9.36 -3.41 -2.31
C ALA A 64 -8.35 -4.52 -2.04
N ILE A 65 -8.82 -5.70 -1.63
CA ILE A 65 -7.96 -6.87 -1.41
C ILE A 65 -7.31 -7.32 -2.72
N ALA A 66 -8.07 -7.39 -3.81
CA ALA A 66 -7.55 -7.79 -5.13
C ALA A 66 -6.48 -6.80 -5.61
N PHE A 67 -6.70 -5.51 -5.43
CA PHE A 67 -5.72 -4.49 -5.75
C PHE A 67 -4.41 -4.72 -4.97
N ASN A 68 -4.49 -4.97 -3.68
CA ASN A 68 -3.31 -5.21 -2.84
C ASN A 68 -2.56 -6.46 -3.27
N ARG A 69 -3.29 -7.55 -3.56
CA ARG A 69 -2.68 -8.82 -3.96
C ARG A 69 -2.05 -8.78 -5.35
N GLY A 70 -2.48 -7.88 -6.21
CA GLY A 70 -1.88 -7.69 -7.53
C GLY A 70 -0.60 -6.88 -7.54
N ASP A 71 -0.25 -6.26 -6.42
CA ASP A 71 0.96 -5.46 -6.32
C ASP A 71 2.22 -6.36 -6.41
N PRO A 72 3.22 -5.99 -7.21
CA PRO A 72 4.49 -6.74 -7.29
C PRO A 72 5.16 -6.97 -5.92
N PHE A 73 4.95 -6.09 -4.95
CA PHE A 73 5.46 -6.31 -3.59
C PHE A 73 4.84 -7.54 -2.94
N HIS A 74 3.58 -7.83 -3.22
CA HIS A 74 2.93 -9.04 -2.71
C HIS A 74 3.58 -10.30 -3.27
N ALA A 75 3.74 -10.37 -4.59
CA ALA A 75 4.33 -11.53 -5.25
C ALA A 75 5.80 -11.73 -4.84
N ALA A 76 6.55 -10.64 -4.62
CA ALA A 76 7.94 -10.70 -4.19
C ALA A 76 8.11 -11.04 -2.71
N GLY A 77 7.02 -11.12 -1.95
CA GLY A 77 7.09 -11.46 -0.53
C GLY A 77 7.66 -10.36 0.36
N VAL A 78 7.50 -9.10 -0.04
CA VAL A 78 8.01 -7.96 0.74
C VAL A 78 7.24 -7.81 2.04
N TRP A 79 5.92 -7.99 2.01
CA TRP A 79 5.06 -7.74 3.16
C TRP A 79 4.92 -8.99 4.04
N GLU A 80 5.08 -8.79 5.35
CA GLU A 80 4.80 -9.82 6.36
C GLU A 80 3.35 -9.78 6.81
N ARG A 81 2.80 -8.54 6.96
CA ARG A 81 1.46 -8.34 7.47
C ARG A 81 0.74 -7.29 6.64
N VAL A 82 -0.49 -7.61 6.26
CA VAL A 82 -1.38 -6.69 5.54
C VAL A 82 -2.71 -6.63 6.29
N ASP A 83 -3.14 -5.43 6.66
CA ASP A 83 -4.43 -5.19 7.28
C ASP A 83 -5.24 -4.25 6.38
N ILE A 84 -6.46 -4.65 6.05
CA ILE A 84 -7.35 -3.89 5.18
C ILE A 84 -8.67 -3.67 5.92
N HIS A 85 -9.04 -2.40 6.10
CA HIS A 85 -10.27 -2.03 6.79
C HIS A 85 -11.07 -1.00 6.02
N PRO A 86 -12.42 -1.09 6.06
CA PRO A 86 -13.25 0.05 5.64
C PRO A 86 -12.89 1.28 6.46
N PHE A 87 -12.85 2.43 5.80
CA PHE A 87 -12.46 3.68 6.44
C PHE A 87 -13.51 4.75 6.17
N LEU A 88 -14.10 5.29 7.23
CA LEU A 88 -15.05 6.40 7.11
C LEU A 88 -14.28 7.72 7.19
N LYS A 89 -14.14 8.38 6.06
CA LYS A 89 -13.47 9.67 6.00
C LYS A 89 -14.39 10.73 6.61
N ARG A 90 -14.02 11.25 7.77
CA ARG A 90 -14.78 12.26 8.49
C ARG A 90 -14.21 13.68 8.32
N MET A 91 -12.93 13.76 8.05
CA MET A 91 -12.24 15.04 7.90
C MET A 91 -11.20 14.90 6.79
N ASP A 92 -11.16 15.88 5.90
CA ASP A 92 -10.18 15.88 4.82
C ASP A 92 -9.75 17.34 4.61
N ASN A 93 -8.56 17.66 5.06
CA ASN A 93 -7.99 19.00 5.00
C ASN A 93 -7.01 19.19 3.85
N ARG A 94 -6.93 18.24 2.92
CA ARG A 94 -6.11 18.41 1.72
C ARG A 94 -6.74 19.49 0.86
N SER A 95 -5.93 20.37 0.40
CA SER A 95 -6.40 21.42 -0.51
C SER A 95 -6.33 21.04 -1.96
#